data_3ce971c9bdde649ed9949200c9d20c7d
#
_entry.id   3ce971c9bdde649ed9949200c9d20c7d
#
_cell.length_a   1.000
_cell.length_b   1.000
_cell.length_c   1.000
_cell.angle_alpha   90.00
_cell.angle_beta   90.00
_cell.angle_gamma   90.00
#
_symmetry.space_group_name_H-M   'P 1'
#
loop_
_entity.id
_entity.type
_entity.pdbx_description
1 polymer ?
#
loop_
_entity_poly.entity_id
_entity_poly.type
_entity_poly.pdbx_seq_one_letter_code
_entity_poly.pdbx_strand_id
1 'polypeptide(L)'
;LFLTRSIEAHVTNSYPVLCRQDGWYNSSTVRELIRQSDQVWVASAWQAWDAALLPESLANLRREFGDKFVIFGTKDFGIIDIKKLLATPVPQRYQTQNQISETSRQINRQLAQAVGTTHFVDVSDLICGASGRGCRVFTPDGRLLSYDGGHLTVEGARELGSSLVDVPAIKNALSF
;
A
#
# COMPACT_ATOMS: atom_id res chain seq x y z
N LEU A 1 -1.23 -3.77 11.36
CA LEU A 1 -1.79 -2.48 11.73
C LEU A 1 -2.02 -2.48 13.23
N PHE A 2 -1.32 -1.62 13.98
CA PHE A 2 -1.62 -1.45 15.40
C PHE A 2 -2.87 -0.59 15.51
N LEU A 3 -3.94 -1.19 15.97
CA LEU A 3 -5.18 -0.47 16.22
C LEU A 3 -4.96 0.51 17.37
N THR A 4 -5.20 1.78 17.12
CA THR A 4 -5.36 2.78 18.16
C THR A 4 -6.74 2.62 18.78
N ARG A 5 -6.99 3.30 19.89
CA ARG A 5 -8.34 3.33 20.49
C ARG A 5 -9.41 3.73 19.46
N SER A 6 -9.11 4.67 18.59
CA SER A 6 -10.05 5.13 17.56
C SER A 6 -10.33 4.07 16.51
N ILE A 7 -9.29 3.42 15.97
CA ILE A 7 -9.44 2.32 15.03
C ILE A 7 -10.11 1.12 15.71
N GLU A 8 -9.65 0.76 16.90
CA GLU A 8 -10.21 -0.33 17.68
C GLU A 8 -11.70 -0.12 17.97
N ALA A 9 -12.11 1.08 18.37
CA ALA A 9 -13.50 1.42 18.60
C ALA A 9 -14.33 1.34 17.31
N HIS A 10 -13.81 1.85 16.19
CA HIS A 10 -14.49 1.80 14.91
C HIS A 10 -14.68 0.36 14.42
N VAL A 11 -13.62 -0.42 14.41
CA VAL A 11 -13.65 -1.82 13.97
C VAL A 11 -14.50 -2.67 14.93
N THR A 12 -14.39 -2.44 16.24
CA THR A 12 -15.20 -3.15 17.25
C THR A 12 -16.68 -2.85 17.09
N ASN A 13 -17.06 -1.62 16.74
CA ASN A 13 -18.44 -1.27 16.47
C ASN A 13 -18.97 -1.92 15.19
N SER A 14 -18.13 -2.09 14.16
CA SER A 14 -18.51 -2.69 12.89
C SER A 14 -18.41 -4.23 12.90
N TYR A 15 -17.42 -4.77 13.62
CA TYR A 15 -17.10 -6.20 13.67
C TYR A 15 -16.68 -6.65 15.10
N PRO A 16 -17.57 -6.54 16.08
CA PRO A 16 -17.20 -6.68 17.49
C PRO A 16 -16.61 -8.04 17.88
N VAL A 17 -16.95 -9.10 17.12
CA VAL A 17 -16.50 -10.48 17.44
C VAL A 17 -15.05 -10.70 16.97
N LEU A 18 -14.72 -10.28 15.76
CA LEU A 18 -13.40 -10.53 15.15
C LEU A 18 -12.28 -9.79 15.89
N CYS A 19 -12.49 -8.53 16.26
CA CYS A 19 -11.47 -7.73 16.92
C CYS A 19 -11.20 -8.12 18.38
N ARG A 20 -12.16 -8.72 19.07
CA ARG A 20 -11.98 -9.18 20.46
C ARG A 20 -11.28 -10.54 20.56
N GLN A 21 -11.45 -11.39 19.56
CA GLN A 21 -10.88 -12.75 19.60
C GLN A 21 -9.40 -12.78 19.21
N ASP A 22 -8.97 -11.87 18.37
CA ASP A 22 -7.64 -11.92 17.78
C ASP A 22 -6.77 -10.77 18.28
N GLY A 23 -6.25 -10.84 19.45
CA GLY A 23 -5.20 -9.92 19.92
C GLY A 23 -3.95 -9.84 19.02
N TRP A 24 -4.08 -10.20 17.72
CA TRP A 24 -3.02 -10.32 16.74
C TRP A 24 -2.26 -9.01 16.55
N TYR A 25 -2.97 -7.88 16.45
CA TYR A 25 -2.33 -6.58 16.25
C TYR A 25 -1.65 -6.02 17.51
N ASN A 26 -2.09 -6.47 18.71
CA ASN A 26 -1.54 -6.05 19.99
C ASN A 26 -0.83 -7.20 20.72
N SER A 27 -0.53 -8.31 20.03
CA SER A 27 0.18 -9.42 20.65
C SER A 27 1.58 -9.00 21.08
N SER A 28 2.05 -9.56 22.19
CA SER A 28 3.42 -9.33 22.68
C SER A 28 4.48 -9.68 21.63
N THR A 29 4.23 -10.74 20.85
CA THR A 29 5.10 -11.17 19.75
C THR A 29 5.24 -10.11 18.66
N VAL A 30 4.13 -9.54 18.18
CA VAL A 30 4.17 -8.49 17.14
C VAL A 30 4.83 -7.23 17.69
N ARG A 31 4.54 -6.84 18.93
CA ARG A 31 5.18 -5.68 19.56
C ARG A 31 6.70 -5.87 19.69
N GLU A 32 7.13 -7.07 20.04
CA GLU A 32 8.57 -7.37 20.13
C GLU A 32 9.25 -7.36 18.75
N LEU A 33 8.62 -7.92 17.72
CA LEU A 33 9.12 -7.84 16.35
C LEU A 33 9.29 -6.38 15.89
N ILE A 34 8.32 -5.52 16.20
CA ILE A 34 8.43 -4.08 15.89
C ILE A 34 9.60 -3.44 16.65
N ARG A 35 9.81 -3.76 17.94
CA ARG A 35 10.93 -3.19 18.70
C ARG A 35 12.27 -3.57 18.10
N GLN A 36 12.41 -4.80 17.65
CA GLN A 36 13.65 -5.35 17.09
C GLN A 36 13.90 -4.92 15.64
N SER A 37 12.89 -4.41 14.94
CA SER A 37 13.01 -4.00 13.55
C SER A 37 13.59 -2.60 13.42
N ASP A 38 14.47 -2.38 12.47
CA ASP A 38 14.98 -1.05 12.10
C ASP A 38 13.92 -0.22 11.39
N GLN A 39 13.08 -0.88 10.57
CA GLN A 39 11.98 -0.26 9.86
C GLN A 39 10.74 -1.16 9.84
N VAL A 40 9.57 -0.55 9.88
CA VAL A 40 8.27 -1.23 9.81
C VAL A 40 7.47 -0.72 8.64
N TRP A 41 7.15 -1.59 7.71
CA TRP A 41 6.33 -1.27 6.54
C TRP A 41 4.87 -1.60 6.82
N VAL A 42 4.03 -0.59 6.66
CA VAL A 42 2.58 -0.71 6.86
C VAL A 42 1.88 -0.62 5.52
N ALA A 43 1.29 -1.73 5.09
CA ALA A 43 0.56 -1.83 3.84
C ALA A 43 -0.84 -2.41 4.10
N SER A 44 -1.84 -1.87 3.43
CA SER A 44 -3.22 -2.33 3.52
C SER A 44 -3.99 -2.02 2.24
N ALA A 45 -5.14 -2.63 2.06
CA ALA A 45 -6.18 -2.16 1.13
C ALA A 45 -6.94 -1.01 1.80
N TRP A 46 -6.28 0.15 1.87
CA TRP A 46 -6.76 1.31 2.61
C TRP A 46 -8.16 1.74 2.17
N GLN A 47 -8.99 1.98 3.16
CA GLN A 47 -10.29 2.61 2.99
C GLN A 47 -10.22 4.07 3.47
N ALA A 48 -11.18 4.89 3.09
CA ALA A 48 -11.19 6.30 3.48
C ALA A 48 -11.19 6.50 5.02
N TRP A 49 -11.90 5.65 5.75
CA TRP A 49 -11.92 5.69 7.21
C TRP A 49 -10.59 5.25 7.85
N ASP A 50 -9.87 4.27 7.25
CA ASP A 50 -8.52 3.89 7.71
C ASP A 50 -7.55 5.05 7.56
N ALA A 51 -7.57 5.70 6.39
CA ALA A 51 -6.72 6.85 6.12
C ALA A 51 -7.01 8.02 7.08
N ALA A 52 -8.28 8.24 7.43
CA ALA A 52 -8.67 9.28 8.38
C ALA A 52 -8.16 9.01 9.82
N LEU A 53 -8.04 7.75 10.22
CA LEU A 53 -7.58 7.34 11.56
C LEU A 53 -6.06 7.12 11.65
N LEU A 54 -5.37 7.07 10.51
CA LEU A 54 -3.93 6.81 10.48
C LEU A 54 -3.10 7.82 11.28
N PRO A 55 -3.35 9.15 11.26
CA PRO A 55 -2.55 10.11 12.01
C PRO A 55 -2.48 9.79 13.51
N GLU A 56 -3.62 9.48 14.13
CA GLU A 56 -3.68 9.10 15.55
C GLU A 56 -2.98 7.76 15.79
N SER A 57 -3.22 6.79 14.93
CA SER A 57 -2.58 5.47 14.99
C SER A 57 -1.06 5.59 14.93
N LEU A 58 -0.57 6.37 13.98
CA LEU A 58 0.86 6.58 13.79
C LEU A 58 1.50 7.35 14.95
N ALA A 59 0.81 8.35 15.50
CA ALA A 59 1.29 9.07 16.68
C ALA A 59 1.46 8.13 17.89
N ASN A 60 0.55 7.19 18.09
CA ASN A 60 0.64 6.21 19.16
C ASN A 60 1.78 5.20 18.91
N LEU A 61 1.93 4.72 17.66
CA LEU A 61 3.03 3.83 17.29
C LEU A 61 4.39 4.50 17.46
N ARG A 62 4.55 5.74 17.01
CA ARG A 62 5.78 6.50 17.12
C ARG A 62 6.17 6.77 18.57
N ARG A 63 5.19 7.04 19.42
CA ARG A 63 5.43 7.24 20.86
C ARG A 63 6.00 5.99 21.54
N GLU A 64 5.58 4.81 21.10
CA GLU A 64 5.99 3.55 21.71
C GLU A 64 7.25 2.96 21.06
N PHE A 65 7.39 3.08 19.76
CA PHE A 65 8.42 2.35 18.99
C PHE A 65 9.41 3.25 18.25
N GLY A 66 9.23 4.57 18.31
CA GLY A 66 10.04 5.52 17.55
C GLY A 66 9.55 5.72 16.12
N ASP A 67 10.26 6.55 15.37
CA ASP A 67 9.89 6.96 14.00
C ASP A 67 10.51 6.03 12.95
N LYS A 68 10.03 4.81 12.88
CA LYS A 68 10.51 3.76 11.98
C LYS A 68 9.46 3.22 11.01
N PHE A 69 8.33 3.92 10.87
CA PHE A 69 7.20 3.44 10.08
C PHE A 69 7.18 4.05 8.69
N VAL A 70 7.07 3.22 7.67
CA VAL A 70 6.84 3.62 6.29
C VAL A 70 5.46 3.12 5.86
N ILE A 71 4.65 4.02 5.35
CA ILE A 71 3.27 3.74 4.92
C ILE A 71 3.27 3.54 3.42
N PHE A 72 2.82 2.37 2.99
CA PHE A 72 2.59 2.07 1.57
C PHE A 72 1.16 2.43 1.22
N GLY A 73 1.00 3.26 0.21
CA GLY A 73 -0.30 3.63 -0.33
C GLY A 73 -1.04 2.46 -0.95
N THR A 74 -2.33 2.66 -1.21
CA THR A 74 -3.12 1.68 -1.95
C THR A 74 -2.68 1.64 -3.41
N LYS A 75 -2.72 0.45 -4.00
CA LYS A 75 -2.51 0.22 -5.42
C LYS A 75 -3.86 -0.09 -6.08
N ASP A 76 -4.02 0.38 -7.29
CA ASP A 76 -5.23 0.17 -8.08
C ASP A 76 -4.83 0.08 -9.55
N PHE A 77 -5.08 -1.06 -10.16
CA PHE A 77 -4.82 -1.31 -11.58
C PHE A 77 -6.11 -1.22 -12.43
N GLY A 78 -7.20 -0.76 -11.82
CA GLY A 78 -8.50 -0.71 -12.45
C GLY A 78 -9.13 -2.10 -12.65
N ILE A 79 -10.13 -2.16 -13.52
CA ILE A 79 -10.84 -3.41 -13.82
C ILE A 79 -9.97 -4.29 -14.70
N ILE A 80 -9.66 -5.50 -14.26
CA ILE A 80 -8.89 -6.49 -15.00
C ILE A 80 -9.81 -7.51 -15.66
N ASP A 81 -9.95 -7.41 -16.98
CA ASP A 81 -10.49 -8.47 -17.83
C ASP A 81 -9.34 -9.24 -18.47
N ILE A 82 -8.94 -10.34 -17.82
CA ILE A 82 -7.78 -11.14 -18.25
C ILE A 82 -7.91 -11.61 -19.69
N LYS A 83 -9.12 -12.04 -20.12
CA LYS A 83 -9.32 -12.54 -21.49
C LYS A 83 -9.08 -11.44 -22.51
N LYS A 84 -9.64 -10.26 -22.28
CA LYS A 84 -9.45 -9.09 -23.14
C LYS A 84 -8.00 -8.64 -23.15
N LEU A 85 -7.37 -8.55 -21.99
CA LEU A 85 -5.98 -8.11 -21.88
C LEU A 85 -5.02 -9.08 -22.57
N LEU A 86 -5.16 -10.38 -22.38
CA LEU A 86 -4.30 -11.38 -23.03
C LEU A 86 -4.54 -11.47 -24.54
N ALA A 87 -5.69 -11.07 -25.04
CA ALA A 87 -5.94 -10.94 -26.49
C ALA A 87 -5.19 -9.76 -27.12
N THR A 88 -4.70 -8.80 -26.30
CA THR A 88 -3.90 -7.67 -26.80
C THR A 88 -2.58 -8.18 -27.37
N PRO A 89 -2.22 -7.81 -28.63
CA PRO A 89 -0.94 -8.19 -29.23
C PRO A 89 0.25 -7.75 -28.37
N VAL A 90 1.25 -8.60 -28.22
CA VAL A 90 2.41 -8.36 -27.34
C VAL A 90 3.04 -6.98 -27.56
N PRO A 91 3.28 -6.50 -28.80
CA PRO A 91 3.89 -5.17 -29.02
C PRO A 91 3.06 -3.99 -28.50
N GLN A 92 1.74 -4.19 -28.29
CA GLN A 92 0.82 -3.15 -27.82
C GLN A 92 0.58 -3.20 -26.31
N ARG A 93 0.96 -4.29 -25.65
CA ARG A 93 0.66 -4.52 -24.23
C ARG A 93 1.20 -3.43 -23.32
N TYR A 94 2.45 -3.03 -23.53
CA TYR A 94 3.09 -2.02 -22.68
C TYR A 94 2.39 -0.66 -22.69
N GLN A 95 1.70 -0.34 -23.79
CA GLN A 95 0.94 0.92 -23.92
C GLN A 95 -0.49 0.81 -23.36
N THR A 96 -0.92 -0.41 -23.02
CA THR A 96 -2.27 -0.63 -22.50
C THR A 96 -2.40 -0.12 -21.08
N GLN A 97 -3.37 0.74 -20.86
CA GLN A 97 -3.65 1.37 -19.56
C GLN A 97 -5.11 1.19 -19.17
N ASN A 98 -5.35 0.99 -17.90
CA ASN A 98 -6.67 1.05 -17.27
C ASN A 98 -6.85 2.37 -16.51
N GLN A 99 -8.08 2.82 -16.39
CA GLN A 99 -8.40 3.92 -15.50
C GLN A 99 -8.38 3.42 -14.05
N ILE A 100 -7.74 4.18 -13.18
CA ILE A 100 -7.71 3.93 -11.74
C ILE A 100 -8.79 4.76 -11.04
N SER A 101 -9.28 4.25 -9.92
CA SER A 101 -10.30 4.90 -9.12
C SER A 101 -9.84 6.25 -8.58
N GLU A 102 -10.67 7.29 -8.70
CA GLU A 102 -10.40 8.57 -8.04
C GLU A 102 -10.41 8.42 -6.51
N THR A 103 -11.21 7.51 -5.98
CA THR A 103 -11.21 7.17 -4.54
C THR A 103 -9.85 6.67 -4.09
N SER A 104 -9.21 5.76 -4.84
CA SER A 104 -7.87 5.26 -4.53
C SER A 104 -6.82 6.38 -4.52
N ARG A 105 -6.89 7.29 -5.50
CA ARG A 105 -6.02 8.47 -5.54
C ARG A 105 -6.25 9.42 -4.36
N GLN A 106 -7.50 9.65 -4.00
CA GLN A 106 -7.83 10.50 -2.86
C GLN A 106 -7.32 9.91 -1.55
N ILE A 107 -7.46 8.59 -1.36
CA ILE A 107 -6.91 7.89 -0.20
C ILE A 107 -5.38 8.06 -0.15
N ASN A 108 -4.66 7.85 -1.26
CA ASN A 108 -3.20 8.03 -1.29
C ASN A 108 -2.79 9.46 -0.95
N ARG A 109 -3.51 10.48 -1.45
CA ARG A 109 -3.27 11.88 -1.06
C ARG A 109 -3.46 12.12 0.43
N GLN A 110 -4.51 11.56 1.03
CA GLN A 110 -4.75 11.67 2.47
C GLN A 110 -3.64 10.99 3.28
N LEU A 111 -3.22 9.79 2.89
CA LEU A 111 -2.11 9.08 3.53
C LEU A 111 -0.81 9.89 3.44
N ALA A 112 -0.47 10.40 2.26
CA ALA A 112 0.72 11.21 2.05
C ALA A 112 0.72 12.49 2.91
N GLN A 113 -0.43 13.16 3.02
CA GLN A 113 -0.59 14.33 3.90
C GLN A 113 -0.43 13.98 5.39
N ALA A 114 -0.94 12.81 5.79
CA ALA A 114 -0.91 12.37 7.18
C ALA A 114 0.51 12.02 7.68
N VAL A 115 1.38 11.49 6.81
CA VAL A 115 2.67 10.94 7.24
C VAL A 115 3.88 11.69 6.69
N GLY A 116 3.68 12.53 5.70
CA GLY A 116 4.76 13.22 4.97
C GLY A 116 5.44 12.33 3.93
N THR A 117 6.08 12.97 2.95
CA THR A 117 6.68 12.28 1.79
C THR A 117 7.87 11.39 2.15
N THR A 118 8.54 11.65 3.27
CA THR A 118 9.68 10.85 3.75
C THR A 118 9.28 9.51 4.36
N HIS A 119 8.00 9.34 4.68
CA HIS A 119 7.45 8.13 5.30
C HIS A 119 6.32 7.51 4.48
N PHE A 120 6.12 7.99 3.25
CA PHE A 120 5.07 7.52 2.37
C PHE A 120 5.66 7.00 1.05
N VAL A 121 5.14 5.84 0.62
CA VAL A 121 5.44 5.25 -0.67
C VAL A 121 4.15 5.18 -1.48
N ASP A 122 4.03 6.01 -2.51
CA ASP A 122 2.90 5.90 -3.44
C ASP A 122 3.14 4.77 -4.44
N VAL A 123 2.60 3.60 -4.12
CA VAL A 123 2.73 2.40 -4.96
C VAL A 123 2.07 2.61 -6.32
N SER A 124 0.97 3.36 -6.37
CA SER A 124 0.31 3.68 -7.64
C SER A 124 1.21 4.52 -8.53
N ASP A 125 1.82 5.58 -8.00
CA ASP A 125 2.71 6.44 -8.78
C ASP A 125 3.96 5.71 -9.28
N LEU A 126 4.51 4.80 -8.50
CA LEU A 126 5.68 4.00 -8.89
C LEU A 126 5.41 3.12 -10.13
N ILE A 127 4.21 2.58 -10.24
CA ILE A 127 3.86 1.65 -11.33
C ILE A 127 3.14 2.40 -12.46
N CYS A 128 2.22 3.29 -12.11
CA CYS A 128 1.33 3.93 -13.07
C CYS A 128 1.87 5.25 -13.59
N GLY A 129 2.84 5.84 -12.87
CA GLY A 129 3.37 7.17 -13.12
C GLY A 129 2.49 8.29 -12.57
N ALA A 130 3.12 9.39 -12.20
CA ALA A 130 2.47 10.54 -11.55
C ALA A 130 1.44 11.29 -12.41
N SER A 131 1.31 10.95 -13.70
CA SER A 131 0.31 11.57 -14.60
C SER A 131 -1.14 11.29 -14.24
N GLY A 132 -1.37 10.30 -13.39
CA GLY A 132 -2.62 10.06 -12.66
C GLY A 132 -3.85 9.67 -13.48
N ARG A 133 -3.75 9.53 -14.80
CA ARG A 133 -4.93 9.26 -15.65
C ARG A 133 -5.15 7.79 -15.96
N GLY A 134 -4.10 6.99 -15.95
CA GLY A 134 -4.19 5.57 -16.23
C GLY A 134 -3.03 4.81 -15.61
N CYS A 135 -3.26 3.54 -15.36
CA CYS A 135 -2.24 2.63 -14.85
C CYS A 135 -1.89 1.59 -15.92
N ARG A 136 -0.61 1.35 -16.12
CA ARG A 136 -0.16 0.22 -16.92
C ARG A 136 -0.69 -1.07 -16.33
N VAL A 137 -1.09 -1.98 -17.18
CA VAL A 137 -1.55 -3.32 -16.77
C VAL A 137 -0.56 -4.42 -17.14
N PHE A 138 0.51 -4.05 -17.87
CA PHE A 138 1.59 -4.95 -18.25
C PHE A 138 2.95 -4.38 -17.88
N THR A 139 3.89 -5.28 -17.59
CA THR A 139 5.32 -5.00 -17.51
C THR A 139 5.89 -4.63 -18.88
N PRO A 140 7.11 -4.08 -18.97
CA PRO A 140 7.75 -3.80 -20.27
C PRO A 140 7.86 -5.00 -21.21
N ASP A 141 7.99 -6.23 -20.68
CA ASP A 141 8.04 -7.47 -21.44
C ASP A 141 6.66 -8.09 -21.72
N GLY A 142 5.57 -7.37 -21.42
CA GLY A 142 4.20 -7.76 -21.77
C GLY A 142 3.56 -8.78 -20.83
N ARG A 143 4.05 -8.93 -19.59
CA ARG A 143 3.44 -9.75 -18.55
C ARG A 143 2.42 -8.93 -17.75
N LEU A 144 1.34 -9.56 -17.27
CA LEU A 144 0.37 -8.86 -16.43
C LEU A 144 1.00 -8.42 -15.09
N LEU A 145 0.72 -7.17 -14.70
CA LEU A 145 1.11 -6.62 -13.39
C LEU A 145 0.17 -7.08 -12.27
N SER A 146 -1.11 -7.21 -12.58
CA SER A 146 -2.14 -7.64 -11.63
C SER A 146 -3.09 -8.61 -12.30
N TYR A 147 -3.68 -9.52 -11.54
CA TYR A 147 -4.67 -10.47 -12.04
C TYR A 147 -6.12 -10.09 -11.69
N ASP A 148 -6.33 -9.19 -10.74
CA ASP A 148 -7.66 -8.78 -10.27
C ASP A 148 -7.84 -7.28 -10.05
N GLY A 149 -6.78 -6.49 -10.33
CA GLY A 149 -6.77 -5.04 -10.11
C GLY A 149 -6.23 -4.60 -8.75
N GLY A 150 -6.10 -5.49 -7.79
CA GLY A 150 -5.62 -5.20 -6.44
C GLY A 150 -4.34 -5.96 -6.04
N HIS A 151 -4.22 -7.21 -6.47
CA HIS A 151 -3.07 -8.05 -6.15
C HIS A 151 -2.08 -8.09 -7.31
N LEU A 152 -0.80 -8.11 -6.97
CA LEU A 152 0.28 -8.21 -7.95
C LEU A 152 0.48 -9.67 -8.39
N THR A 153 0.84 -9.86 -9.65
CA THR A 153 1.48 -11.08 -10.12
C THR A 153 2.92 -11.14 -9.61
N VAL A 154 3.61 -12.25 -9.81
CA VAL A 154 5.05 -12.36 -9.49
C VAL A 154 5.86 -11.34 -10.28
N GLU A 155 5.55 -11.16 -11.55
CA GLU A 155 6.18 -10.19 -12.44
C GLU A 155 5.88 -8.74 -11.99
N GLY A 156 4.63 -8.46 -11.62
CA GLY A 156 4.24 -7.18 -11.05
C GLY A 156 4.96 -6.86 -9.74
N ALA A 157 5.14 -7.87 -8.90
CA ALA A 157 5.89 -7.71 -7.65
C ALA A 157 7.39 -7.43 -7.90
N ARG A 158 7.99 -8.07 -8.91
CA ARG A 158 9.37 -7.78 -9.32
C ARG A 158 9.54 -6.36 -9.86
N GLU A 159 8.62 -5.93 -10.72
CA GLU A 159 8.60 -4.57 -11.28
C GLU A 159 8.50 -3.52 -10.17
N LEU A 160 7.56 -3.70 -9.23
CA LEU A 160 7.44 -2.83 -8.08
C LEU A 160 8.70 -2.85 -7.22
N GLY A 161 9.22 -4.03 -6.91
CA GLY A 161 10.44 -4.19 -6.11
C GLY A 161 11.64 -3.45 -6.70
N SER A 162 11.80 -3.51 -8.03
CA SER A 162 12.85 -2.76 -8.74
C SER A 162 12.70 -1.25 -8.60
N SER A 163 11.47 -0.76 -8.55
CA SER A 163 11.20 0.68 -8.40
C SER A 163 11.32 1.16 -6.96
N LEU A 164 11.14 0.28 -5.98
CA LEU A 164 11.18 0.63 -4.56
C LEU A 164 12.58 1.05 -4.07
N VAL A 165 13.64 0.47 -4.63
CA VAL A 165 15.02 0.75 -4.21
C VAL A 165 15.41 2.23 -4.38
N ASP A 166 14.74 2.95 -5.27
CA ASP A 166 15.00 4.36 -5.53
C ASP A 166 14.12 5.32 -4.72
N VAL A 167 13.14 4.80 -4.00
CA VAL A 167 12.23 5.62 -3.17
C VAL A 167 12.97 6.14 -1.94
N PRO A 168 12.97 7.47 -1.67
CA PRO A 168 13.69 8.05 -0.53
C PRO A 168 13.33 7.42 0.82
N ALA A 169 12.05 7.13 1.06
CA ALA A 169 11.57 6.47 2.28
C ALA A 169 12.18 5.07 2.48
N ILE A 170 12.57 4.40 1.40
CA ILE A 170 13.20 3.07 1.43
C ILE A 170 14.72 3.17 1.44
N LYS A 171 15.30 4.07 0.61
CA LYS A 171 16.76 4.30 0.55
C LYS A 171 17.35 4.60 1.92
N ASN A 172 16.70 5.47 2.68
CA ASN A 172 17.15 5.86 4.01
C ASN A 172 17.21 4.67 4.99
N ALA A 173 16.41 3.64 4.75
CA ALA A 173 16.39 2.43 5.56
C ALA A 173 17.42 1.38 5.13
N LEU A 174 17.83 1.40 3.87
CA LEU A 174 18.78 0.43 3.30
C LEU A 174 20.23 0.95 3.29
N SER A 175 20.45 2.23 3.61
CA SER A 175 21.81 2.79 3.76
C SER A 175 22.40 2.35 5.09
N PHE A 176 23.13 1.22 5.05
CA PHE A 176 24.05 0.77 6.09
C PHE A 176 25.40 1.45 5.98
#